data_376f3b6ed9f5b9f011dad9655e72b6c3
#
_entry.id   376f3b6ed9f5b9f011dad9655e72b6c3
#
_cell.length_a   1.000
_cell.length_b   1.000
_cell.length_c   1.000
_cell.angle_alpha   90.00
_cell.angle_beta   90.00
_cell.angle_gamma   90.00
#
_symmetry.space_group_name_H-M   'P 1'
#
loop_
_entity.id
_entity.type
_entity.pdbx_description
1 polymer ?
#
loop_
_entity_poly.entity_id
_entity_poly.type
_entity_poly.pdbx_seq_one_letter_code
_entity_poly.pdbx_strand_id
1 'polypeptide(L)' 'MAQYIVIKKKDHVATLIATKVNMKRAKLIVDHAPDKYATYLIAEVVEVITPYNRENNENRESVQEITH' A
#
# COMPACT_ATOMS: atom_id res chain seq x y z
N MET A 1 4.97 -2.64 -16.01
CA MET A 1 6.04 -1.97 -15.25
C MET A 1 5.78 -2.09 -13.76
N ALA A 2 6.84 -2.23 -13.00
CA ALA A 2 6.70 -2.36 -11.55
C ALA A 2 6.25 -1.05 -10.92
N GLN A 3 5.41 -1.16 -9.93
CA GLN A 3 4.96 -0.02 -9.14
C GLN A 3 5.36 -0.22 -7.70
N TYR A 4 5.65 0.86 -7.04
CA TYR A 4 6.14 0.82 -5.67
C TYR A 4 5.35 1.75 -4.78
N ILE A 5 5.40 1.47 -3.49
CA ILE A 5 4.86 2.36 -2.46
C ILE A 5 5.99 2.74 -1.52
N VAL A 6 5.85 3.90 -0.89
CA VAL A 6 6.80 4.38 0.11
C VAL A 6 6.07 4.51 1.42
N ILE A 7 6.62 3.88 2.46
CA ILE A 7 6.03 3.88 3.78
C ILE A 7 7.04 4.47 4.76
N LYS A 8 6.59 5.41 5.57
CA LYS A 8 7.38 5.99 6.64
C LYS A 8 7.02 5.32 7.96
N LYS A 9 8.02 4.88 8.70
CA LYS A 9 7.81 4.27 10.02
C LYS A 9 8.51 5.11 11.07
N LYS A 10 7.78 5.50 12.09
CA LYS A 10 8.32 6.26 13.21
C LYS A 10 7.44 6.00 14.43
N ASP A 11 8.09 5.69 15.55
CA ASP A 11 7.41 5.50 16.85
C ASP A 11 6.29 4.47 16.74
N HIS A 12 6.57 3.37 16.02
CA HIS A 12 5.61 2.27 15.83
C HIS A 12 4.41 2.64 14.96
N VAL A 13 4.48 3.78 14.29
CA VAL A 13 3.41 4.22 13.38
C VAL A 13 3.92 4.12 11.95
N ALA A 14 3.16 3.47 11.09
CA ALA A 14 3.46 3.36 9.67
C ALA A 14 2.53 4.27 8.90
N THR A 15 3.10 5.14 8.07
CA THR A 15 2.34 6.10 7.28
C THR A 15 2.66 5.91 5.81
N LEU A 16 1.62 5.78 4.99
CA LEU A 16 1.80 5.68 3.54
C LEU A 16 2.09 7.08 3.00
N ILE A 17 3.23 7.21 2.31
CA ILE A 17 3.66 8.51 1.78
C ILE A 17 3.36 8.65 0.31
N ALA A 18 3.60 7.59 -0.47
CA ALA A 18 3.42 7.66 -1.91
C ALA A 18 3.00 6.30 -2.46
N THR A 19 2.21 6.33 -3.54
CA THR A 19 1.77 5.14 -4.23
C THR A 19 2.02 5.30 -5.73
N LYS A 20 2.05 4.18 -6.43
CA LYS A 20 2.13 4.17 -7.89
C LYS A 20 3.36 4.93 -8.41
N VAL A 21 4.50 4.72 -7.76
CA VAL A 21 5.74 5.35 -8.20
C VAL A 21 6.70 4.28 -8.68
N ASN A 22 7.63 4.66 -9.57
CA ASN A 22 8.70 3.74 -9.95
C ASN A 22 9.82 3.83 -8.91
N MET A 23 10.80 2.93 -9.04
CA MET A 23 11.89 2.86 -8.06
C MET A 23 12.68 4.16 -7.99
N LYS A 24 12.94 4.78 -9.13
CA LYS A 24 13.70 6.03 -9.16
C LYS A 24 12.98 7.11 -8.38
N ARG A 25 11.67 7.24 -8.59
CA ARG A 25 10.87 8.23 -7.90
C ARG A 25 10.78 7.94 -6.41
N ALA A 26 10.64 6.66 -6.07
CA ALA A 26 10.57 6.26 -4.67
C ALA A 26 11.84 6.65 -3.92
N LYS A 27 13.00 6.43 -4.54
CA LYS A 27 14.27 6.80 -3.92
C LYS A 27 14.40 8.31 -3.76
N LEU A 28 13.92 9.07 -4.73
CA LEU A 28 13.94 10.53 -4.62
C LEU A 28 13.06 11.02 -3.47
N ILE A 29 11.90 10.40 -3.29
CA ILE A 29 11.01 10.77 -2.20
C ILE A 29 11.69 10.53 -0.86
N VAL A 30 12.37 9.40 -0.71
CA VAL A 30 13.08 9.10 0.53
C VAL A 30 14.23 10.08 0.75
N ASP A 31 14.98 10.37 -0.31
CA ASP A 31 16.14 11.25 -0.19
C ASP A 31 15.74 12.67 0.24
N HIS A 32 14.58 13.12 -0.20
CA HIS A 32 14.10 14.48 0.10
C HIS A 32 13.11 14.53 1.26
N ALA A 33 12.91 13.40 1.93
CA ALA A 33 11.97 13.37 3.06
C ALA A 33 12.47 14.26 4.18
N PRO A 34 11.57 15.05 4.79
CA PRO A 34 11.99 16.01 5.80
C PRO A 34 12.40 15.36 7.12
N ASP A 35 11.82 14.22 7.46
CA ASP A 35 12.10 13.57 8.75
C ASP A 35 13.27 12.61 8.59
N LYS A 36 14.43 13.02 9.09
CA LYS A 36 15.63 12.19 8.97
C LYS A 36 15.74 11.11 10.03
N TYR A 37 14.83 11.11 10.99
CA TYR A 37 14.87 10.12 12.07
C TYR A 37 13.88 8.98 11.85
N ALA A 38 13.07 9.05 10.80
CA ALA A 38 12.16 8.00 10.47
C ALA A 38 12.83 6.94 9.60
N THR A 39 12.27 5.75 9.60
CA THR A 39 12.67 4.68 8.70
C THR A 39 11.72 4.68 7.51
N TYR A 40 12.26 4.57 6.30
CA TYR A 40 11.47 4.55 5.09
C TYR A 40 11.60 3.21 4.41
N LEU A 41 10.45 2.67 3.98
CA LEU A 41 10.40 1.39 3.29
C LEU A 41 9.88 1.62 1.88
N ILE A 42 10.52 0.99 0.91
CA ILE A 42 10.05 0.96 -0.47
C ILE A 42 9.64 -0.47 -0.76
N ALA A 43 8.36 -0.67 -1.08
CA ALA A 43 7.84 -2.00 -1.32
C ALA A 43 7.23 -2.08 -2.70
N GLU A 44 7.47 -3.18 -3.38
CA GLU A 44 6.89 -3.41 -4.70
C GLU A 44 5.45 -3.89 -4.55
N VAL A 45 4.57 -3.33 -5.37
CA VAL A 45 3.18 -3.75 -5.41
C VAL A 45 3.11 -4.95 -6.33
N VAL A 46 2.82 -6.11 -5.77
CA VAL A 46 2.76 -7.35 -6.53
C VAL A 46 1.35 -7.63 -6.99
N GLU A 47 0.37 -7.38 -6.12
CA GLU A 47 -1.01 -7.70 -6.43
C GLU A 47 -1.93 -6.76 -5.66
N VAL A 48 -2.99 -6.32 -6.33
CA VAL A 48 -4.01 -5.49 -5.70
C VAL A 48 -5.30 -6.29 -5.66
N ILE A 49 -5.83 -6.48 -4.46
CA ILE A 49 -7.05 -7.26 -4.26
C ILE A 49 -8.09 -6.36 -3.60
N THR A 50 -9.27 -6.33 -4.20
CA THR A 50 -10.40 -5.61 -3.65
C THR A 50 -11.41 -6.62 -3.13
N PRO A 51 -11.47 -6.87 -1.82
CA PRO A 51 -12.34 -7.93 -1.28
C PRO A 51 -13.80 -7.78 -1.69
N TYR A 52 -14.27 -6.55 -1.78
CA TYR A 52 -15.65 -6.31 -2.16
C TYR A 52 -15.94 -6.87 -3.56
N ASN A 53 -15.04 -6.62 -4.49
CA ASN A 53 -15.19 -7.14 -5.84
C ASN A 53 -15.14 -8.66 -5.89
N ARG A 54 -14.32 -9.24 -5.07
CA ARG A 54 -14.22 -10.68 -5.02
C ARG A 54 -15.51 -11.31 -4.53
N GLU A 55 -16.12 -10.71 -3.53
CA GLU A 55 -17.39 -11.21 -3.01
C GLU A 55 -18.47 -11.16 -4.08
N ASN A 56 -18.52 -10.08 -4.82
CA ASN A 56 -19.52 -9.94 -5.88
C ASN A 56 -19.33 -11.00 -6.94
N ASN A 57 -18.13 -11.32 -7.23
CA ASN A 57 -17.85 -12.32 -8.26
C ASN A 57 -18.22 -13.72 -7.80
N GLU A 58 -18.20 -13.94 -6.54
CA GLU A 58 -18.49 -15.23 -6.03
C GLU A 58 -19.94 -15.50 -5.83
N ASN A 59 -20.79 -14.82 -5.49
CA ASN A 59 -22.02 -15.15 -5.12
C ASN A 59 -23.10 -14.66 -5.07
N ARG A 60 -23.01 -14.88 -4.40
CA ARG A 60 -23.28 -14.40 -4.01
C ARG A 60 -24.12 -14.18 -3.50
N GLU A 61 -24.45 -14.48 -2.69
CA GLU A 61 -24.71 -14.22 -2.01
C GLU A 61 -24.92 -14.25 -1.17
N SER A 62 -24.94 -14.67 -0.65
CA SER A 62 -24.74 -14.62 0.26
C SER A 62 -24.73 -14.12 1.05
N VAL A 63 -24.76 -14.35 1.54
CA VAL A 63 -24.40 -13.88 2.28
C VAL A 63 -24.41 -13.27 2.89
N GLN A 64 -24.58 -13.55 3.23
CA GLN A 64 -24.29 -13.07 3.88
C GLN A 64 -24.08 -12.61 4.49
N GLU A 65 -24.21 -13.14 4.85
CA GLU A 65 -23.70 -12.82 5.52
C GLU A 65 -23.26 -12.37 6.07
N ILE A 66 -23.65 -12.74 6.45
CA ILE A 66 -23.04 -12.36 7.00
C ILE A 66 -22.76 -11.75 7.43
N THR A 67 -22.99 -12.22 7.64
CA THR A 67 -22.47 -11.67 7.85
C THR A 67 -22.25 -11.04 7.99
N HIS A 68 -22.70 -11.50 8.32
CA HIS A 68 -22.26 -10.97 8.36
C HIS A 68 -22.14 -10.51 8.58
#